data_5768c6db4a091f84ccc84ecb403de2d5
#
_entry.id   5768c6db4a091f84ccc84ecb403de2d5
#
_cell.length_a   1.000
_cell.length_b   1.000
_cell.length_c   1.000
_cell.angle_alpha   90.00
_cell.angle_beta   90.00
_cell.angle_gamma   90.00
#
_symmetry.space_group_name_H-M   'P 1'
#
loop_
_entity.id
_entity.type
_entity.pdbx_description
1 polymer ?
#
loop_
_entity_poly.entity_id
_entity_poly.type
_entity_poly.pdbx_seq_one_letter_code
_entity_poly.pdbx_strand_id
1 'polypeptide(L)'
;MQGFLQKINYKDGEEVKEGATLFVIEPEPYKLKLEQARAAEAGAQATLKQAEAEYERQSELASRQVSSKSALDKATADRDSARAKLKQTEAETAQAELNLTYTDVKAPFDGVVTARLVSPGELVGANGPTQLATIVQTAPVCAAYKPALISHGFLRFLANRA
;
A
#
# COMPACT_ATOMS: atom_id res chain seq x y z
N MET A 1 6.20 -2.89 8.97
CA MET A 1 6.98 -1.66 8.75
C MET A 1 7.41 -1.12 10.11
N GLN A 2 8.66 -0.66 10.26
CA GLN A 2 9.25 -0.18 11.51
C GLN A 2 10.04 1.09 11.21
N GLY A 3 9.94 2.11 12.05
CA GLY A 3 10.70 3.36 11.89
C GLY A 3 10.43 4.35 13.02
N PHE A 4 11.23 5.41 13.07
CA PHE A 4 11.02 6.50 14.02
C PHE A 4 9.93 7.45 13.54
N LEU A 5 9.04 7.85 14.43
CA LEU A 5 8.03 8.86 14.14
C LEU A 5 8.71 10.23 14.02
N GLN A 6 8.74 10.79 12.80
CA GLN A 6 9.42 12.05 12.52
C GLN A 6 8.53 13.25 12.81
N LYS A 7 7.26 13.20 12.40
CA LYS A 7 6.35 14.34 12.47
C LYS A 7 4.90 13.91 12.66
N ILE A 8 4.15 14.75 13.36
CA ILE A 8 2.69 14.69 13.52
C ILE A 8 2.12 15.95 12.87
N ASN A 9 1.17 15.79 11.94
CA ASN A 9 0.63 16.87 11.11
C ASN A 9 -0.79 17.29 11.49
N TYR A 10 -1.28 16.92 12.67
CA TYR A 10 -2.60 17.30 13.17
C TYR A 10 -2.52 17.73 14.63
N LYS A 11 -3.57 18.37 15.13
CA LYS A 11 -3.78 18.68 16.54
C LYS A 11 -4.82 17.74 17.14
N ASP A 12 -4.66 17.40 18.42
CA ASP A 12 -5.60 16.55 19.13
C ASP A 12 -7.02 17.16 19.09
N GLY A 13 -8.00 16.37 18.63
CA GLY A 13 -9.37 16.80 18.42
C GLY A 13 -9.64 17.53 17.09
N GLU A 14 -8.67 17.57 16.18
CA GLU A 14 -8.83 18.21 14.87
C GLU A 14 -9.66 17.34 13.91
N GLU A 15 -10.50 18.01 13.12
CA GLU A 15 -11.22 17.38 12.02
C GLU A 15 -10.31 17.25 10.81
N VAL A 16 -10.21 16.03 10.28
CA VAL A 16 -9.35 15.70 9.15
C VAL A 16 -10.15 15.05 8.03
N LYS A 17 -9.72 15.29 6.80
CA LYS A 17 -10.31 14.69 5.60
C LYS A 17 -9.59 13.41 5.23
N GLU A 18 -10.31 12.52 4.52
CA GLU A 18 -9.72 11.34 3.90
C GLU A 18 -8.47 11.72 3.08
N GLY A 19 -7.40 10.93 3.23
CA GLY A 19 -6.13 11.15 2.56
C GLY A 19 -5.21 12.20 3.21
N ALA A 20 -5.66 12.95 4.23
CA ALA A 20 -4.79 13.86 4.96
C ALA A 20 -3.67 13.10 5.68
N THR A 21 -2.42 13.54 5.53
CA THR A 21 -1.27 12.91 6.22
C THR A 21 -1.29 13.28 7.70
N LEU A 22 -1.46 12.27 8.55
CA LEU A 22 -1.52 12.42 10.00
C LEU A 22 -0.13 12.29 10.65
N PHE A 23 0.61 11.24 10.24
CA PHE A 23 1.93 10.96 10.77
C PHE A 23 2.93 10.75 9.64
N VAL A 24 4.16 11.12 9.89
CA VAL A 24 5.29 10.85 8.99
C VAL A 24 6.31 10.03 9.75
N ILE A 25 6.52 8.79 9.29
CA ILE A 25 7.57 7.90 9.77
C ILE A 25 8.82 8.18 8.94
N GLU A 26 9.99 8.03 9.50
CA GLU A 26 11.27 8.31 8.85
C GLU A 26 11.36 7.65 7.46
N PRO A 27 11.31 8.43 6.35
CA PRO A 27 11.24 7.86 5.00
C PRO A 27 12.62 7.48 4.44
N GLU A 28 13.71 8.00 5.01
CA GLU A 28 15.06 7.86 4.43
C GLU A 28 15.52 6.41 4.21
N PRO A 29 15.36 5.47 5.17
CA PRO A 29 15.72 4.07 4.94
C PRO A 29 14.91 3.43 3.80
N TYR A 30 13.66 3.85 3.64
CA TYR A 30 12.76 3.33 2.60
C TYR A 30 13.08 3.91 1.23
N LYS A 31 13.48 5.20 1.14
CA LYS A 31 13.97 5.82 -0.09
C LYS A 31 15.23 5.12 -0.61
N LEU A 32 16.19 4.84 0.28
CA LEU A 32 17.41 4.12 -0.09
C LEU A 32 17.10 2.69 -0.60
N LYS A 33 16.17 1.98 0.03
CA LYS A 33 15.72 0.67 -0.43
C LYS A 33 15.05 0.74 -1.80
N LEU A 34 14.23 1.76 -2.04
CA LEU A 34 13.62 1.98 -3.35
C LEU A 34 14.67 2.26 -4.43
N GLU A 35 15.65 3.11 -4.13
CA GLU A 35 16.73 3.41 -5.06
C GLU A 35 17.56 2.15 -5.40
N GLN A 36 17.84 1.32 -4.38
CA GLN A 36 18.51 0.03 -4.59
C GLN A 36 17.69 -0.91 -5.48
N ALA A 37 16.38 -1.00 -5.25
CA ALA A 37 15.49 -1.83 -6.06
C ALA A 37 15.43 -1.35 -7.52
N ARG A 38 15.32 -0.03 -7.74
CA ARG A 38 15.35 0.58 -9.08
C ARG A 38 16.66 0.34 -9.81
N ALA A 39 17.78 0.38 -9.10
CA ALA A 39 19.07 0.05 -9.71
C ALA A 39 19.16 -1.42 -10.13
N ALA A 40 18.62 -2.34 -9.31
CA ALA A 40 18.55 -3.77 -9.65
C ALA A 40 17.63 -4.02 -10.87
N GLU A 41 16.48 -3.35 -10.94
CA GLU A 41 15.56 -3.40 -12.08
C GLU A 41 16.22 -2.89 -13.36
N ALA A 42 16.92 -1.76 -13.30
CA ALA A 42 17.66 -1.24 -14.45
C ALA A 42 18.75 -2.22 -14.95
N GLY A 43 19.44 -2.91 -14.03
CA GLY A 43 20.40 -3.96 -14.34
C GLY A 43 19.74 -5.17 -15.02
N ALA A 44 18.58 -5.61 -14.53
CA ALA A 44 17.82 -6.71 -15.14
C ALA A 44 17.29 -6.33 -16.55
N GLN A 45 16.84 -5.08 -16.70
CA GLN A 45 16.42 -4.52 -18.00
C GLN A 45 17.56 -4.55 -19.03
N ALA A 46 18.77 -4.14 -18.63
CA ALA A 46 19.94 -4.17 -19.49
C ALA A 46 20.31 -5.61 -19.90
N THR A 47 20.22 -6.55 -18.95
CA THR A 47 20.45 -7.98 -19.20
C THR A 47 19.43 -8.56 -20.17
N LEU A 48 18.14 -8.23 -20.00
CA LEU A 48 17.10 -8.65 -20.95
C LEU A 48 17.36 -8.12 -22.34
N LYS A 49 17.69 -6.83 -22.48
CA LYS A 49 18.01 -6.21 -23.77
C LYS A 49 19.19 -6.91 -24.48
N GLN A 50 20.22 -7.31 -23.72
CA GLN A 50 21.33 -8.08 -24.25
C GLN A 50 20.88 -9.47 -24.74
N ALA A 51 20.08 -10.18 -23.94
CA ALA A 51 19.56 -11.50 -24.28
C ALA A 51 18.61 -11.48 -25.47
N GLU A 52 17.79 -10.44 -25.61
CA GLU A 52 16.91 -10.22 -26.76
C GLU A 52 17.74 -10.00 -28.06
N ALA A 53 18.77 -9.17 -28.00
CA ALA A 53 19.65 -8.93 -29.14
C ALA A 53 20.41 -10.21 -29.56
N GLU A 54 20.81 -11.06 -28.61
CA GLU A 54 21.40 -12.35 -28.91
C GLU A 54 20.40 -13.33 -29.55
N TYR A 55 19.19 -13.41 -28.99
CA TYR A 55 18.11 -14.21 -29.57
C TYR A 55 17.80 -13.80 -31.01
N GLU A 56 17.68 -12.50 -31.30
CA GLU A 56 17.44 -11.99 -32.64
C GLU A 56 18.54 -12.41 -33.61
N ARG A 57 19.81 -12.28 -33.23
CA ARG A 57 20.96 -12.74 -34.03
C ARG A 57 20.89 -14.22 -34.31
N GLN A 58 20.66 -15.06 -33.29
CA GLN A 58 20.60 -16.51 -33.47
C GLN A 58 19.38 -16.92 -34.30
N SER A 59 18.26 -16.26 -34.18
CA SER A 59 17.06 -16.48 -34.98
C SER A 59 17.30 -16.15 -36.46
N GLU A 60 17.97 -15.02 -36.75
CA GLU A 60 18.34 -14.65 -38.11
C GLU A 60 19.33 -15.65 -38.74
N LEU A 61 20.36 -16.08 -37.99
CA LEU A 61 21.31 -17.08 -38.45
C LEU A 61 20.65 -18.44 -38.68
N ALA A 62 19.70 -18.84 -37.83
CA ALA A 62 18.93 -20.07 -37.97
C ALA A 62 18.05 -20.04 -39.23
N SER A 63 17.41 -18.90 -39.55
CA SER A 63 16.60 -18.73 -40.76
C SER A 63 17.44 -18.90 -42.05
N ARG A 64 18.72 -18.54 -41.98
CA ARG A 64 19.71 -18.70 -43.06
C ARG A 64 20.40 -20.06 -43.05
N GLN A 65 19.98 -20.99 -42.16
CA GLN A 65 20.59 -22.35 -42.01
C GLN A 65 22.08 -22.33 -41.59
N VAL A 66 22.55 -21.23 -40.94
CA VAL A 66 23.95 -21.06 -40.53
C VAL A 66 24.15 -21.34 -39.05
N SER A 67 23.08 -21.30 -38.24
CA SER A 67 23.14 -21.58 -36.78
C SER A 67 22.61 -22.97 -36.44
N SER A 68 23.13 -23.57 -35.37
CA SER A 68 22.59 -24.83 -34.85
C SER A 68 21.27 -24.59 -34.07
N LYS A 69 20.37 -25.57 -34.12
CA LYS A 69 19.13 -25.55 -33.33
C LYS A 69 19.41 -25.36 -31.84
N SER A 70 20.45 -26.01 -31.32
CA SER A 70 20.88 -25.88 -29.92
C SER A 70 21.28 -24.44 -29.53
N ALA A 71 21.91 -23.68 -30.44
CA ALA A 71 22.26 -22.28 -30.19
C ALA A 71 21.01 -21.38 -30.06
N LEU A 72 20.01 -21.58 -30.92
CA LEU A 72 18.75 -20.88 -30.87
C LEU A 72 17.95 -21.25 -29.59
N ASP A 73 17.89 -22.54 -29.25
CA ASP A 73 17.22 -23.02 -28.03
C ASP A 73 17.85 -22.39 -26.77
N LYS A 74 19.18 -22.31 -26.73
CA LYS A 74 19.91 -21.64 -25.64
C LYS A 74 19.59 -20.16 -25.58
N ALA A 75 19.67 -19.42 -26.68
CA ALA A 75 19.37 -17.98 -26.72
C ALA A 75 17.91 -17.69 -26.30
N THR A 76 16.98 -18.60 -26.67
CA THR A 76 15.58 -18.52 -26.22
C THR A 76 15.46 -18.67 -24.70
N ALA A 77 16.12 -19.69 -24.14
CA ALA A 77 16.11 -19.93 -22.69
C ALA A 77 16.76 -18.78 -21.89
N ASP A 78 17.87 -18.23 -22.40
CA ASP A 78 18.57 -17.10 -21.78
C ASP A 78 17.70 -15.84 -21.79
N ARG A 79 17.02 -15.53 -22.92
CA ARG A 79 16.05 -14.43 -23.01
C ARG A 79 14.90 -14.61 -22.05
N ASP A 80 14.30 -15.79 -21.98
CA ASP A 80 13.14 -16.05 -21.13
C ASP A 80 13.52 -16.01 -19.64
N SER A 81 14.73 -16.46 -19.29
CA SER A 81 15.29 -16.32 -17.95
C SER A 81 15.51 -14.86 -17.57
N ALA A 82 16.11 -14.06 -18.47
CA ALA A 82 16.30 -12.62 -18.25
C ALA A 82 14.96 -11.87 -18.10
N ARG A 83 13.95 -12.25 -18.89
CA ARG A 83 12.60 -11.68 -18.77
C ARG A 83 11.94 -12.03 -17.43
N ALA A 84 12.10 -13.27 -16.97
CA ALA A 84 11.60 -13.66 -15.65
C ALA A 84 12.30 -12.88 -14.52
N LYS A 85 13.63 -12.66 -14.65
CA LYS A 85 14.40 -11.86 -13.69
C LYS A 85 13.97 -10.41 -13.67
N LEU A 86 13.66 -9.79 -14.83
CA LEU A 86 13.11 -8.43 -14.87
C LEU A 86 11.79 -8.34 -14.11
N LYS A 87 10.85 -9.26 -14.37
CA LYS A 87 9.56 -9.29 -13.65
C LYS A 87 9.72 -9.43 -12.14
N GLN A 88 10.72 -10.18 -11.69
CA GLN A 88 11.02 -10.29 -10.27
C GLN A 88 11.48 -8.93 -9.71
N THR A 89 12.42 -8.25 -10.36
CA THR A 89 12.94 -6.95 -9.89
C THR A 89 11.90 -5.85 -9.98
N GLU A 90 11.01 -5.84 -10.97
CA GLU A 90 9.84 -4.94 -11.04
C GLU A 90 8.92 -5.12 -9.81
N ALA A 91 8.65 -6.35 -9.41
CA ALA A 91 7.85 -6.62 -8.21
C ALA A 91 8.56 -6.16 -6.91
N GLU A 92 9.89 -6.32 -6.83
CA GLU A 92 10.71 -5.83 -5.73
C GLU A 92 10.68 -4.29 -5.64
N THR A 93 10.74 -3.60 -6.79
CA THR A 93 10.61 -2.14 -6.89
C THR A 93 9.23 -1.68 -6.42
N ALA A 94 8.16 -2.31 -6.92
CA ALA A 94 6.79 -2.00 -6.52
C ALA A 94 6.59 -2.20 -5.00
N GLN A 95 7.18 -3.25 -4.42
CA GLN A 95 7.12 -3.47 -2.97
C GLN A 95 7.87 -2.38 -2.19
N ALA A 96 9.02 -1.92 -2.69
CA ALA A 96 9.77 -0.84 -2.06
C ALA A 96 9.03 0.51 -2.15
N GLU A 97 8.37 0.80 -3.28
CA GLU A 97 7.51 1.98 -3.45
C GLU A 97 6.32 1.97 -2.50
N LEU A 98 5.65 0.82 -2.37
CA LEU A 98 4.54 0.66 -1.43
C LEU A 98 5.00 0.88 0.02
N ASN A 99 6.16 0.33 0.40
CA ASN A 99 6.73 0.54 1.73
C ASN A 99 7.07 2.01 1.99
N LEU A 100 7.56 2.74 0.99
CA LEU A 100 7.80 4.18 1.09
C LEU A 100 6.49 4.95 1.25
N THR A 101 5.44 4.59 0.50
CA THR A 101 4.12 5.22 0.64
C THR A 101 3.54 5.05 2.05
N TYR A 102 3.79 3.91 2.69
CA TYR A 102 3.33 3.67 4.07
C TYR A 102 4.07 4.48 5.13
N THR A 103 5.18 5.17 4.79
CA THR A 103 5.82 6.11 5.73
C THR A 103 4.96 7.33 5.99
N ASP A 104 4.07 7.68 5.06
CA ASP A 104 3.04 8.71 5.20
C ASP A 104 1.73 8.05 5.66
N VAL A 105 1.46 8.06 6.95
CA VAL A 105 0.22 7.52 7.50
C VAL A 105 -0.91 8.53 7.29
N LYS A 106 -1.89 8.15 6.45
CA LYS A 106 -3.01 9.01 6.04
C LYS A 106 -4.31 8.61 6.73
N ALA A 107 -5.22 9.58 6.85
CA ALA A 107 -6.58 9.34 7.32
C ALA A 107 -7.34 8.44 6.32
N PRO A 108 -7.96 7.33 6.77
CA PRO A 108 -8.70 6.42 5.90
C PRO A 108 -10.12 6.90 5.55
N PHE A 109 -10.63 7.90 6.26
CA PHE A 109 -11.94 8.51 6.07
C PHE A 109 -12.00 9.88 6.77
N ASP A 110 -13.03 10.67 6.48
CA ASP A 110 -13.28 11.95 7.13
C ASP A 110 -13.70 11.74 8.60
N GLY A 111 -13.09 12.48 9.53
CA GLY A 111 -13.42 12.32 10.94
C GLY A 111 -12.60 13.22 11.86
N VAL A 112 -12.80 13.04 13.16
CA VAL A 112 -12.05 13.73 14.21
C VAL A 112 -10.98 12.79 14.76
N VAL A 113 -9.72 13.24 14.77
CA VAL A 113 -8.61 12.48 15.35
C VAL A 113 -8.56 12.75 16.83
N THR A 114 -8.54 11.68 17.63
CA THR A 114 -8.40 11.80 19.10
C THR A 114 -6.97 12.14 19.50
N ALA A 115 -6.72 12.19 20.81
CA ALA A 115 -5.37 12.39 21.33
C ALA A 115 -4.39 11.35 20.76
N ARG A 116 -3.19 11.80 20.43
CA ARG A 116 -2.09 10.96 20.01
C ARG A 116 -1.63 10.03 21.14
N LEU A 117 -1.27 8.82 20.78
CA LEU A 117 -0.75 7.80 21.70
C LEU A 117 0.77 7.64 21.61
N VAL A 118 1.40 8.36 20.68
CA VAL A 118 2.84 8.30 20.38
C VAL A 118 3.42 9.71 20.25
N SER A 119 4.72 9.84 20.50
CA SER A 119 5.45 11.09 20.42
C SER A 119 6.48 11.10 19.29
N PRO A 120 6.80 12.27 18.69
CA PRO A 120 7.90 12.38 17.76
C PRO A 120 9.20 11.84 18.36
N GLY A 121 9.96 11.07 17.57
CA GLY A 121 11.17 10.37 18.00
C GLY A 121 10.93 8.98 18.58
N GLU A 122 9.68 8.55 18.74
CA GLU A 122 9.35 7.22 19.20
C GLU A 122 9.45 6.18 18.07
N LEU A 123 9.95 4.98 18.40
CA LEU A 123 10.05 3.87 17.45
C LEU A 123 8.71 3.15 17.36
N VAL A 124 8.11 3.14 16.18
CA VAL A 124 6.83 2.48 15.92
C VAL A 124 7.02 1.20 15.08
N GLY A 125 6.16 0.21 15.31
CA GLY A 125 6.16 -1.04 14.54
C GLY A 125 7.23 -2.07 14.93
N ALA A 126 8.02 -1.87 16.00
CA ALA A 126 9.11 -2.78 16.37
C ALA A 126 8.63 -4.11 16.96
N ASN A 127 7.60 -4.07 17.82
CA ASN A 127 7.09 -5.24 18.56
C ASN A 127 5.69 -5.67 18.12
N GLY A 128 5.26 -5.26 16.91
CA GLY A 128 3.92 -5.49 16.38
C GLY A 128 3.20 -4.21 16.01
N PRO A 129 1.89 -4.27 15.75
CA PRO A 129 1.10 -3.09 15.42
C PRO A 129 1.12 -2.07 16.57
N THR A 130 1.60 -0.86 16.30
CA THR A 130 1.57 0.26 17.26
C THR A 130 0.36 1.13 16.94
N GLN A 131 -0.50 1.34 17.95
CA GLN A 131 -1.63 2.25 17.80
C GLN A 131 -1.11 3.69 17.89
N LEU A 132 -1.28 4.49 16.84
CA LEU A 132 -0.78 5.86 16.75
C LEU A 132 -1.80 6.88 17.29
N ALA A 133 -3.05 6.76 16.85
CA ALA A 133 -4.21 7.53 17.27
C ALA A 133 -5.49 6.76 16.94
N THR A 134 -6.63 7.30 17.38
CA THR A 134 -7.95 6.83 16.96
C THR A 134 -8.61 7.92 16.15
N ILE A 135 -9.22 7.57 15.01
CA ILE A 135 -10.06 8.48 14.24
C ILE A 135 -11.53 8.06 14.41
N VAL A 136 -12.38 9.02 14.70
CA VAL A 136 -13.83 8.82 14.87
C VAL A 136 -14.56 9.47 13.72
N GLN A 137 -15.33 8.68 12.99
CA GLN A 137 -16.17 9.18 11.90
C GLN A 137 -17.34 9.98 12.49
N THR A 138 -17.50 11.22 12.03
CA THR A 138 -18.54 12.14 12.52
C THR A 138 -19.80 12.15 11.65
N ALA A 139 -19.72 11.65 10.39
CA ALA A 139 -20.83 11.56 9.46
C ALA A 139 -20.62 10.38 8.47
N PRO A 140 -21.68 9.66 8.06
CA PRO A 140 -23.04 9.71 8.56
C PRO A 140 -23.21 9.00 9.92
N VAL A 141 -24.05 9.57 10.79
CA VAL A 141 -24.43 8.94 12.06
C VAL A 141 -25.73 8.15 11.83
N CYS A 142 -25.69 6.83 11.93
CA CYS A 142 -26.88 5.99 11.95
C CYS A 142 -27.47 5.97 13.36
N ALA A 143 -28.53 6.78 13.61
CA ALA A 143 -29.33 6.68 14.83
C ALA A 143 -30.37 5.56 14.64
N ALA A 144 -30.18 4.40 15.29
CA ALA A 144 -31.23 3.39 15.38
C ALA A 144 -32.26 3.82 16.42
N TYR A 145 -33.35 4.46 15.98
CA TYR A 145 -34.49 4.75 16.83
C TYR A 145 -35.31 3.46 16.97
N LYS A 146 -35.35 2.86 18.17
CA LYS A 146 -36.37 1.88 18.56
C LYS A 146 -37.59 2.67 19.05
N PRO A 147 -38.68 2.76 18.27
CA PRO A 147 -39.91 3.31 18.81
C PRO A 147 -40.33 2.43 19.98
N ALA A 148 -40.43 3.01 21.18
CA ALA A 148 -41.05 2.33 22.31
C ALA A 148 -42.50 2.01 21.88
N LEU A 149 -42.83 0.72 21.80
CA LEU A 149 -44.20 0.25 21.66
C LEU A 149 -44.99 0.81 22.85
N ILE A 150 -45.68 1.92 22.64
CA ILE A 150 -46.72 2.38 23.58
C ILE A 150 -47.75 1.28 23.55
N SER A 151 -47.78 0.46 24.61
CA SER A 151 -48.76 -0.59 24.77
C SER A 151 -50.15 0.05 24.72
N HIS A 152 -51.01 -0.45 23.82
CA HIS A 152 -52.39 -0.04 23.59
C HIS A 152 -53.29 -0.27 24.80
N GLY A 153 -52.77 -0.23 26.02
CA GLY A 153 -53.52 -0.46 27.28
C GLY A 153 -54.19 0.76 27.89
N PHE A 154 -53.88 1.98 27.43
CA PHE A 154 -54.36 3.20 28.10
C PHE A 154 -55.53 3.95 27.41
N LEU A 155 -55.99 3.48 26.25
CA LEU A 155 -57.10 4.12 25.50
C LEU A 155 -58.47 3.50 25.74
N ARG A 156 -58.64 2.63 26.72
CA ARG A 156 -59.93 1.98 27.03
C ARG A 156 -60.68 2.56 28.23
N PHE A 157 -60.16 3.59 28.86
CA PHE A 157 -60.78 4.15 30.08
C PHE A 157 -61.53 5.46 29.94
N LEU A 158 -61.62 6.06 28.75
CA LEU A 158 -62.34 7.34 28.56
C LEU A 158 -63.57 7.26 27.62
N ALA A 159 -64.03 6.09 27.26
CA ALA A 159 -65.25 5.94 26.41
C ALA A 159 -66.48 5.45 27.12
N ASN A 160 -66.58 5.59 28.45
CA ASN A 160 -67.82 5.20 29.17
C ASN A 160 -68.19 6.19 30.26
N ARG A 161 -68.46 7.46 29.89
CA ARG A 161 -69.28 8.40 30.63
C ARG A 161 -69.86 9.45 29.70
N ALA A 162 -71.03 9.16 29.15
CA ALA A 162 -72.17 9.99 28.98
C ALA A 162 -73.25 9.20 28.26
#